data_3e8a24421b523e52d581ccb0b42ccd6c
#
_entry.id   3e8a24421b523e52d581ccb0b42ccd6c
#
_cell.length_a   1.000
_cell.length_b   1.000
_cell.length_c   1.000
_cell.angle_alpha   90.00
_cell.angle_beta   90.00
_cell.angle_gamma   90.00
#
_symmetry.space_group_name_H-M   'P 1'
#
loop_
_entity.id
_entity.type
_entity.pdbx_description
1 polymer ?
#
loop_
_entity_poly.entity_id
_entity_poly.type
_entity_poly.pdbx_seq_one_letter_code
_entity_poly.pdbx_strand_id
1 'polypeptide(L)'
;MKIYKALGWFFKENWKSYAFGVTILFTIALLQLVPPQIIGYTVDAVTNDSLTKDKLIKWMVILIVAAILAYGGRYVWRMLIFGSDNKLQRTLRLRLFEHFTKMSPFFFQRYRTGDLMAHATNDITAIQQVAGIGVLTLSDSVLTGGTVIATMAITIDWRLTLIALLPMPFMVLGSSILGKKLHDRFHGAQAAFSMLNDKTQESISGIKVTRTFGQEKEDIQDFAKQTKEVVQKNISVAKVDAMFDPMISIIVGISFVLSLGFGAKFVVDGELTIGQVIAFSNYLFLLIWPMLAFGFLYNIIQRGNASYDRVQHLLAEKEDVLDYDGAIDTVPVGDLQVELDQFTYPDETEPVLSDIHFELKAGETLGIVGRTGSGKTSLLKLLMREYDTYEGKIAFADVKIQDYTVRALREAIGYVPQDQFLFSTTVRDNIRFGKPDAPQEEVSNIAQLVSVDEDILGFEKGYDTVVGERGVSLSGGQKQRLAIARALIMNPELLILDDALSAVDAKTEEQILANLKENRSDKTTIISAHRLSSVEHANLIIVIDKGRIVERGTHMELMALDGWYAEMFHEQQLEEALEEGGAADGSDE
;
A
#
# COMPACT_ATOMS: atom_id res chain seq x y z
N MET A 1 -19.18 -17.11 1.46
CA MET A 1 -18.60 -18.26 0.73
C MET A 1 -17.97 -17.87 -0.62
N LYS A 2 -18.28 -16.68 -1.18
CA LYS A 2 -17.69 -16.19 -2.47
C LYS A 2 -16.15 -16.19 -2.45
N ILE A 3 -15.52 -15.68 -1.38
CA ILE A 3 -14.06 -15.58 -1.28
C ILE A 3 -13.35 -16.94 -1.27
N TYR A 4 -13.90 -17.98 -0.64
CA TYR A 4 -13.27 -19.30 -0.67
C TYR A 4 -13.25 -19.92 -2.07
N LYS A 5 -14.29 -19.63 -2.90
CA LYS A 5 -14.27 -20.02 -4.32
C LYS A 5 -13.23 -19.20 -5.10
N ALA A 6 -13.15 -17.92 -4.84
CA ALA A 6 -12.20 -17.02 -5.48
C ALA A 6 -10.74 -17.35 -5.15
N LEU A 7 -10.46 -17.78 -3.92
CA LEU A 7 -9.15 -18.28 -3.48
C LEU A 7 -8.93 -19.77 -3.79
N GLY A 8 -9.83 -20.41 -4.55
CA GLY A 8 -9.77 -21.83 -4.88
C GLY A 8 -8.44 -22.26 -5.52
N TRP A 9 -7.84 -21.40 -6.35
CA TRP A 9 -6.52 -21.61 -6.93
C TRP A 9 -5.44 -21.82 -5.85
N PHE A 10 -5.46 -20.99 -4.83
CA PHE A 10 -4.49 -21.03 -3.73
C PHE A 10 -4.69 -22.25 -2.84
N PHE A 11 -5.93 -22.57 -2.47
CA PHE A 11 -6.25 -23.78 -1.70
C PHE A 11 -5.89 -25.06 -2.45
N LYS A 12 -6.08 -25.09 -3.78
CA LYS A 12 -5.69 -26.21 -4.63
C LYS A 12 -4.16 -26.41 -4.65
N GLU A 13 -3.41 -25.33 -4.71
CA GLU A 13 -1.94 -25.38 -4.68
C GLU A 13 -1.40 -25.84 -3.31
N ASN A 14 -2.00 -25.38 -2.21
CA ASN A 14 -1.57 -25.65 -0.85
C ASN A 14 -2.42 -26.70 -0.12
N TRP A 15 -3.19 -27.53 -0.85
CA TRP A 15 -4.16 -28.45 -0.28
C TRP A 15 -3.59 -29.40 0.76
N LYS A 16 -2.32 -29.87 0.59
CA LYS A 16 -1.66 -30.77 1.52
C LYS A 16 -1.50 -30.16 2.90
N SER A 17 -1.10 -28.89 2.98
CA SER A 17 -0.93 -28.17 4.24
C SER A 17 -2.27 -27.98 4.96
N TYR A 18 -3.32 -27.61 4.23
CA TYR A 18 -4.66 -27.45 4.80
C TYR A 18 -5.27 -28.79 5.21
N ALA A 19 -5.21 -29.82 4.36
CA ALA A 19 -5.75 -31.14 4.68
C ALA A 19 -5.06 -31.74 5.92
N PHE A 20 -3.74 -31.69 6.00
CA PHE A 20 -3.00 -32.17 7.15
C PHE A 20 -3.27 -31.34 8.40
N GLY A 21 -3.32 -30.00 8.28
CA GLY A 21 -3.69 -29.09 9.37
C GLY A 21 -5.08 -29.37 9.92
N VAL A 22 -6.09 -29.56 9.06
CA VAL A 22 -7.48 -29.90 9.46
C VAL A 22 -7.57 -31.29 10.09
N THR A 23 -6.79 -32.27 9.58
CA THR A 23 -6.71 -33.62 10.19
C THR A 23 -6.15 -33.55 11.61
N ILE A 24 -5.10 -32.75 11.83
CA ILE A 24 -4.55 -32.53 13.18
C ILE A 24 -5.57 -31.83 14.07
N LEU A 25 -6.30 -30.82 13.57
CA LEU A 25 -7.38 -30.17 14.32
C LEU A 25 -8.46 -31.18 14.73
N PHE A 26 -8.84 -32.09 13.83
CA PHE A 26 -9.78 -33.15 14.16
C PHE A 26 -9.25 -34.08 15.26
N THR A 27 -7.97 -34.48 15.16
CA THR A 27 -7.32 -35.29 16.20
C THR A 27 -7.31 -34.57 17.56
N ILE A 28 -7.05 -33.26 17.57
CA ILE A 28 -7.08 -32.45 18.79
C ILE A 28 -8.51 -32.38 19.34
N ALA A 29 -9.52 -32.20 18.49
CA ALA A 29 -10.92 -32.21 18.90
C ALA A 29 -11.29 -33.53 19.61
N LEU A 30 -10.83 -34.67 19.09
CA LEU A 30 -11.01 -35.97 19.76
C LEU A 30 -10.25 -36.06 21.08
N LEU A 31 -9.03 -35.56 21.16
CA LEU A 31 -8.24 -35.55 22.41
C LEU A 31 -8.88 -34.66 23.49
N GLN A 32 -9.58 -33.58 23.11
CA GLN A 32 -10.29 -32.70 24.03
C GLN A 32 -11.53 -33.38 24.68
N LEU A 33 -12.03 -34.48 24.13
CA LEU A 33 -13.11 -35.24 24.72
C LEU A 33 -12.65 -36.12 25.91
N VAL A 34 -11.34 -36.42 25.98
CA VAL A 34 -10.77 -37.33 27.01
C VAL A 34 -10.87 -36.78 28.44
N PRO A 35 -10.56 -35.52 28.72
CA PRO A 35 -10.63 -34.99 30.11
C PRO A 35 -12.04 -35.06 30.70
N PRO A 36 -13.13 -34.57 30.07
CA PRO A 36 -14.48 -34.72 30.62
C PRO A 36 -14.87 -36.18 30.90
N GLN A 37 -14.49 -37.08 29.99
CA GLN A 37 -14.81 -38.50 30.14
C GLN A 37 -14.11 -39.15 31.31
N ILE A 38 -12.82 -38.85 31.49
CA ILE A 38 -12.02 -39.35 32.65
C ILE A 38 -12.57 -38.80 33.96
N ILE A 39 -12.95 -37.51 33.98
CA ILE A 39 -13.62 -36.93 35.17
C ILE A 39 -14.87 -37.73 35.51
N GLY A 40 -15.72 -38.03 34.53
CA GLY A 40 -16.88 -38.86 34.73
C GLY A 40 -16.57 -40.24 35.32
N TYR A 41 -15.63 -40.96 34.69
CA TYR A 41 -15.21 -42.29 35.19
C TYR A 41 -14.59 -42.23 36.59
N THR A 42 -13.89 -41.15 36.91
CA THR A 42 -13.28 -40.96 38.25
C THR A 42 -14.40 -40.79 39.32
N VAL A 43 -15.39 -39.96 39.00
CA VAL A 43 -16.53 -39.74 39.90
C VAL A 43 -17.28 -41.05 40.12
N ASP A 44 -17.60 -41.78 39.06
CA ASP A 44 -18.32 -43.06 39.17
C ASP A 44 -17.52 -44.11 39.98
N ALA A 45 -16.17 -44.13 39.80
CA ALA A 45 -15.32 -45.03 40.56
C ALA A 45 -15.24 -44.68 42.03
N VAL A 46 -15.31 -43.38 42.37
CA VAL A 46 -15.40 -42.91 43.79
C VAL A 46 -16.78 -43.28 44.37
N THR A 47 -17.88 -43.00 43.64
CA THR A 47 -19.23 -43.24 44.12
C THR A 47 -19.52 -44.74 44.38
N ASN A 48 -18.90 -45.62 43.56
CA ASN A 48 -19.07 -47.08 43.66
C ASN A 48 -17.95 -47.76 44.49
N ASP A 49 -17.15 -47.02 45.27
CA ASP A 49 -16.01 -47.53 46.03
C ASP A 49 -15.06 -48.45 45.20
N SER A 50 -14.96 -48.22 43.90
CA SER A 50 -14.17 -49.04 42.98
C SER A 50 -12.90 -48.36 42.52
N LEU A 51 -12.53 -47.21 43.08
CA LEU A 51 -11.32 -46.47 42.74
C LEU A 51 -10.08 -47.13 43.36
N THR A 52 -9.20 -47.64 42.52
CA THR A 52 -7.90 -48.16 42.89
C THR A 52 -6.78 -47.22 42.51
N LYS A 53 -5.63 -47.32 43.23
CA LYS A 53 -4.45 -46.53 42.92
C LYS A 53 -4.00 -46.72 41.46
N ASP A 54 -4.07 -47.93 40.93
CA ASP A 54 -3.66 -48.26 39.57
C ASP A 54 -4.57 -47.62 38.53
N LYS A 55 -5.92 -47.58 38.75
CA LYS A 55 -6.87 -46.90 37.89
C LYS A 55 -6.59 -45.37 37.86
N LEU A 56 -6.33 -44.77 39.04
CA LEU A 56 -6.04 -43.35 39.14
C LEU A 56 -4.76 -42.99 38.38
N ILE A 57 -3.68 -43.75 38.58
CA ILE A 57 -2.41 -43.55 37.89
C ILE A 57 -2.61 -43.70 36.38
N LYS A 58 -3.33 -44.73 35.91
CA LYS A 58 -3.65 -44.94 34.50
C LYS A 58 -4.37 -43.73 33.90
N TRP A 59 -5.39 -43.21 34.55
CA TRP A 59 -6.15 -42.07 34.06
C TRP A 59 -5.32 -40.79 34.06
N MET A 60 -4.50 -40.53 35.07
CA MET A 60 -3.55 -39.41 35.10
C MET A 60 -2.55 -39.48 33.93
N VAL A 61 -2.00 -40.67 33.66
CA VAL A 61 -1.08 -40.87 32.51
C VAL A 61 -1.78 -40.59 31.18
N ILE A 62 -3.02 -41.07 31.00
CA ILE A 62 -3.81 -40.80 29.77
C ILE A 62 -4.04 -39.31 29.61
N LEU A 63 -4.40 -38.57 30.69
CA LEU A 63 -4.59 -37.11 30.62
C LEU A 63 -3.30 -36.37 30.24
N ILE A 64 -2.17 -36.75 30.84
CA ILE A 64 -0.86 -36.14 30.54
C ILE A 64 -0.49 -36.41 29.08
N VAL A 65 -0.62 -37.65 28.60
CA VAL A 65 -0.32 -38.01 27.20
C VAL A 65 -1.24 -37.24 26.25
N ALA A 66 -2.55 -37.21 26.51
CA ALA A 66 -3.51 -36.46 25.71
C ALA A 66 -3.17 -34.95 25.65
N ALA A 67 -2.77 -34.36 26.79
CA ALA A 67 -2.36 -32.96 26.85
C ALA A 67 -1.08 -32.68 26.04
N ILE A 68 -0.07 -33.54 26.15
CA ILE A 68 1.17 -33.42 25.38
C ILE A 68 0.91 -33.55 23.87
N LEU A 69 0.11 -34.54 23.48
CA LEU A 69 -0.24 -34.73 22.06
C LEU A 69 -1.07 -33.54 21.52
N ALA A 70 -2.03 -33.04 22.30
CA ALA A 70 -2.82 -31.88 21.93
C ALA A 70 -1.95 -30.61 21.82
N TYR A 71 -0.99 -30.42 22.71
CA TYR A 71 -0.03 -29.31 22.66
C TYR A 71 0.86 -29.38 21.42
N GLY A 72 1.48 -30.54 21.16
CA GLY A 72 2.29 -30.79 19.98
C GLY A 72 1.49 -30.60 18.68
N GLY A 73 0.27 -31.14 18.64
CA GLY A 73 -0.64 -30.96 17.52
C GLY A 73 -1.00 -29.49 17.26
N ARG A 74 -1.22 -28.69 18.33
CA ARG A 74 -1.48 -27.24 18.21
C ARG A 74 -0.31 -26.50 17.59
N TYR A 75 0.92 -26.86 17.89
CA TYR A 75 2.09 -26.29 17.27
C TYR A 75 2.13 -26.60 15.76
N VAL A 76 1.92 -27.86 15.39
CA VAL A 76 2.05 -28.32 13.99
C VAL A 76 0.98 -27.70 13.10
N TRP A 77 -0.31 -27.72 13.49
CA TRP A 77 -1.34 -27.13 12.64
C TRP A 77 -1.17 -25.61 12.48
N ARG A 78 -0.69 -24.92 13.55
CA ARG A 78 -0.39 -23.48 13.45
C ARG A 78 0.65 -23.20 12.39
N MET A 79 1.74 -23.95 12.38
CA MET A 79 2.79 -23.82 11.37
C MET A 79 2.26 -24.09 9.95
N LEU A 80 1.36 -25.06 9.80
CA LEU A 80 0.81 -25.42 8.48
C LEU A 80 -0.19 -24.38 7.95
N ILE A 81 -1.17 -23.98 8.76
CA ILE A 81 -2.23 -23.08 8.33
C ILE A 81 -1.71 -21.64 8.23
N PHE A 82 -1.06 -21.11 9.27
CA PHE A 82 -0.50 -19.76 9.25
C PHE A 82 0.75 -19.64 8.37
N GLY A 83 1.51 -20.71 8.17
CA GLY A 83 2.56 -20.74 7.16
C GLY A 83 2.02 -20.63 5.74
N SER A 84 0.84 -21.21 5.50
CA SER A 84 0.18 -21.14 4.19
C SER A 84 -0.48 -19.77 3.96
N ASP A 85 -1.14 -19.18 4.96
CA ASP A 85 -1.78 -17.88 4.80
C ASP A 85 -0.74 -16.75 4.58
N ASN A 86 0.44 -16.83 5.21
CA ASN A 86 1.56 -15.93 4.93
C ASN A 86 2.10 -16.06 3.49
N LYS A 87 2.07 -17.27 2.91
CA LYS A 87 2.39 -17.45 1.48
C LYS A 87 1.37 -16.74 0.59
N LEU A 88 0.08 -16.82 0.92
CA LEU A 88 -0.97 -16.08 0.19
C LEU A 88 -0.71 -14.58 0.24
N GLN A 89 -0.42 -14.05 1.42
CA GLN A 89 -0.10 -12.64 1.62
C GLN A 89 1.07 -12.19 0.74
N ARG A 90 2.18 -12.95 0.77
CA ARG A 90 3.35 -12.69 -0.08
C ARG A 90 3.00 -12.71 -1.57
N THR A 91 2.25 -13.72 -2.01
CA THR A 91 1.89 -13.87 -3.43
C THR A 91 1.01 -12.71 -3.92
N LEU A 92 0.01 -12.31 -3.13
CA LEU A 92 -0.88 -11.20 -3.49
C LEU A 92 -0.14 -9.85 -3.49
N ARG A 93 0.75 -9.62 -2.51
CA ARG A 93 1.58 -8.39 -2.48
C ARG A 93 2.49 -8.31 -3.70
N LEU A 94 3.14 -9.41 -4.05
CA LEU A 94 4.02 -9.45 -5.22
C LEU A 94 3.24 -9.17 -6.50
N ARG A 95 2.10 -9.84 -6.71
CA ARG A 95 1.25 -9.60 -7.89
C ARG A 95 0.76 -8.15 -7.97
N LEU A 96 0.37 -7.57 -6.83
CA LEU A 96 -0.09 -6.19 -6.80
C LEU A 96 1.06 -5.22 -7.09
N PHE A 97 2.24 -5.48 -6.54
CA PHE A 97 3.42 -4.67 -6.79
C PHE A 97 3.89 -4.78 -8.25
N GLU A 98 3.96 -5.99 -8.81
CA GLU A 98 4.26 -6.21 -10.24
C GLU A 98 3.25 -5.50 -11.15
N HIS A 99 1.98 -5.49 -10.76
CA HIS A 99 0.96 -4.75 -11.49
C HIS A 99 1.20 -3.23 -11.41
N PHE A 100 1.48 -2.69 -10.22
CA PHE A 100 1.78 -1.27 -10.06
C PHE A 100 3.00 -0.82 -10.87
N THR A 101 4.05 -1.63 -10.95
CA THR A 101 5.25 -1.26 -11.74
C THR A 101 5.00 -1.17 -13.25
N LYS A 102 3.89 -1.71 -13.73
CA LYS A 102 3.51 -1.66 -15.15
C LYS A 102 2.51 -0.54 -15.47
N MET A 103 1.89 0.05 -14.44
CA MET A 103 0.90 1.10 -14.63
C MET A 103 1.54 2.41 -15.09
N SER A 104 0.79 3.16 -15.90
CA SER A 104 1.18 4.48 -16.39
C SER A 104 1.13 5.55 -15.27
N PRO A 105 1.80 6.71 -15.43
CA PRO A 105 1.66 7.83 -14.52
C PRO A 105 0.22 8.29 -14.31
N PHE A 106 -0.65 8.12 -15.31
CA PHE A 106 -2.07 8.43 -15.22
C PHE A 106 -2.79 7.61 -14.14
N PHE A 107 -2.48 6.32 -14.02
CA PHE A 107 -2.99 5.49 -12.93
C PHE A 107 -2.66 6.08 -11.55
N PHE A 108 -1.41 6.56 -11.36
CA PHE A 108 -0.97 7.15 -10.07
C PHE A 108 -1.53 8.55 -9.81
N GLN A 109 -2.00 9.25 -10.84
CA GLN A 109 -2.77 10.50 -10.67
C GLN A 109 -4.21 10.21 -10.19
N ARG A 110 -4.81 9.13 -10.69
CA ARG A 110 -6.18 8.70 -10.34
C ARG A 110 -6.25 8.07 -8.94
N TYR A 111 -5.25 7.28 -8.58
CA TYR A 111 -5.18 6.58 -7.29
C TYR A 111 -4.13 7.21 -6.38
N ARG A 112 -4.55 7.69 -5.20
CA ARG A 112 -3.62 8.24 -4.22
C ARG A 112 -2.66 7.17 -3.71
N THR A 113 -1.38 7.51 -3.54
CA THR A 113 -0.36 6.58 -3.02
C THR A 113 -0.76 5.96 -1.68
N GLY A 114 -1.38 6.74 -0.79
CA GLY A 114 -1.88 6.23 0.50
C GLY A 114 -2.96 5.15 0.36
N ASP A 115 -3.86 5.28 -0.62
CA ASP A 115 -4.90 4.28 -0.90
C ASP A 115 -4.29 3.00 -1.47
N LEU A 116 -3.35 3.12 -2.41
CA LEU A 116 -2.62 1.97 -2.96
C LEU A 116 -1.85 1.21 -1.86
N MET A 117 -1.21 1.94 -0.93
CA MET A 117 -0.56 1.36 0.24
C MET A 117 -1.55 0.66 1.18
N ALA A 118 -2.74 1.24 1.39
CA ALA A 118 -3.80 0.60 2.19
C ALA A 118 -4.28 -0.70 1.55
N HIS A 119 -4.42 -0.76 0.22
CA HIS A 119 -4.73 -2.00 -0.50
C HIS A 119 -3.62 -3.04 -0.37
N ALA A 120 -2.34 -2.66 -0.51
CA ALA A 120 -1.19 -3.56 -0.39
C ALA A 120 -0.94 -4.06 1.05
N THR A 121 -1.47 -3.38 2.07
CA THR A 121 -1.30 -3.73 3.48
C THR A 121 -2.59 -4.26 4.10
N ASN A 122 -3.59 -3.42 4.29
CA ASN A 122 -4.80 -3.73 5.06
C ASN A 122 -5.71 -4.72 4.32
N ASP A 123 -5.95 -4.52 3.02
CA ASP A 123 -6.84 -5.40 2.25
C ASP A 123 -6.23 -6.78 2.06
N ILE A 124 -4.95 -6.86 1.73
CA ILE A 124 -4.27 -8.17 1.63
C ILE A 124 -4.27 -8.88 2.98
N THR A 125 -4.09 -8.16 4.10
CA THR A 125 -4.18 -8.77 5.44
C THR A 125 -5.58 -9.29 5.75
N ALA A 126 -6.64 -8.58 5.33
CA ALA A 126 -8.01 -9.06 5.48
C ALA A 126 -8.28 -10.33 4.66
N ILE A 127 -7.73 -10.43 3.45
CA ILE A 127 -7.80 -11.64 2.61
C ILE A 127 -7.02 -12.79 3.24
N GLN A 128 -5.81 -12.53 3.75
CA GLN A 128 -4.98 -13.50 4.47
C GLN A 128 -5.74 -14.09 5.66
N GLN A 129 -6.41 -13.24 6.46
CA GLN A 129 -7.18 -13.69 7.62
C GLN A 129 -8.29 -14.70 7.25
N VAL A 130 -8.87 -14.61 6.07
CA VAL A 130 -9.85 -15.62 5.61
C VAL A 130 -9.18 -16.98 5.40
N ALA A 131 -7.98 -17.01 4.82
CA ALA A 131 -7.24 -18.25 4.55
C ALA A 131 -6.58 -18.84 5.83
N GLY A 132 -6.28 -18.02 6.83
CA GLY A 132 -5.73 -18.44 8.12
C GLY A 132 -6.81 -18.64 9.17
N ILE A 133 -7.13 -17.58 9.89
CA ILE A 133 -8.09 -17.59 11.01
C ILE A 133 -9.48 -18.04 10.54
N GLY A 134 -9.93 -17.65 9.33
CA GLY A 134 -11.21 -18.04 8.78
C GLY A 134 -11.34 -19.56 8.60
N VAL A 135 -10.33 -20.20 8.00
CA VAL A 135 -10.30 -21.66 7.85
C VAL A 135 -10.21 -22.35 9.19
N LEU A 136 -9.35 -21.85 10.10
CA LEU A 136 -9.23 -22.36 11.46
C LEU A 136 -10.57 -22.32 12.19
N THR A 137 -11.20 -21.15 12.26
CA THR A 137 -12.46 -20.94 12.99
C THR A 137 -13.58 -21.81 12.44
N LEU A 138 -13.70 -21.92 11.12
CA LEU A 138 -14.67 -22.80 10.47
C LEU A 138 -14.42 -24.27 10.83
N SER A 139 -13.17 -24.72 10.67
CA SER A 139 -12.80 -26.13 10.93
C SER A 139 -12.95 -26.48 12.41
N ASP A 140 -12.46 -25.64 13.31
CA ASP A 140 -12.57 -25.85 14.76
C ASP A 140 -14.03 -25.88 15.22
N SER A 141 -14.85 -24.91 14.78
CA SER A 141 -16.26 -24.87 15.16
C SER A 141 -17.05 -26.11 14.70
N VAL A 142 -16.80 -26.57 13.47
CA VAL A 142 -17.47 -27.75 12.92
C VAL A 142 -16.95 -29.05 13.54
N LEU A 143 -15.63 -29.17 13.64
CA LEU A 143 -15.00 -30.40 14.14
C LEU A 143 -15.18 -30.53 15.66
N THR A 144 -14.82 -29.51 16.44
CA THR A 144 -14.96 -29.54 17.90
C THR A 144 -16.43 -29.56 18.31
N GLY A 145 -17.24 -28.65 17.76
CA GLY A 145 -18.68 -28.64 18.06
C GLY A 145 -19.38 -29.93 17.66
N GLY A 146 -19.09 -30.44 16.46
CA GLY A 146 -19.70 -31.68 15.95
C GLY A 146 -19.29 -32.91 16.74
N THR A 147 -17.97 -33.06 17.07
CA THR A 147 -17.48 -34.20 17.86
C THR A 147 -18.00 -34.18 19.30
N VAL A 148 -18.06 -33.01 19.93
CA VAL A 148 -18.62 -32.86 21.28
C VAL A 148 -20.12 -33.23 21.30
N ILE A 149 -20.92 -32.68 20.39
CA ILE A 149 -22.37 -33.00 20.30
C ILE A 149 -22.58 -34.48 20.02
N ALA A 150 -21.80 -35.05 19.06
CA ALA A 150 -21.89 -36.48 18.75
C ALA A 150 -21.52 -37.34 19.97
N THR A 151 -20.47 -36.98 20.70
CA THR A 151 -20.08 -37.71 21.92
C THR A 151 -21.13 -37.61 23.00
N MET A 152 -21.68 -36.43 23.29
CA MET A 152 -22.74 -36.25 24.24
C MET A 152 -23.98 -37.13 23.90
N ALA A 153 -24.36 -37.13 22.62
CA ALA A 153 -25.57 -37.86 22.19
C ALA A 153 -25.37 -39.40 22.15
N ILE A 154 -24.16 -39.87 21.74
CA ILE A 154 -23.92 -41.32 21.54
C ILE A 154 -23.43 -41.97 22.83
N THR A 155 -22.54 -41.32 23.59
CA THR A 155 -21.89 -41.94 24.75
C THR A 155 -22.63 -41.70 26.07
N ILE A 156 -23.48 -40.67 26.14
CA ILE A 156 -24.24 -40.35 27.36
C ILE A 156 -25.75 -40.52 27.11
N ASP A 157 -26.41 -39.52 26.54
CA ASP A 157 -27.86 -39.63 26.22
C ASP A 157 -28.24 -38.56 25.18
N TRP A 158 -28.91 -38.97 24.10
CA TRP A 158 -29.34 -38.06 23.03
C TRP A 158 -30.49 -37.13 23.46
N ARG A 159 -31.39 -37.57 24.37
CA ARG A 159 -32.50 -36.76 24.88
C ARG A 159 -31.96 -35.61 25.73
N LEU A 160 -31.04 -35.93 26.64
CA LEU A 160 -30.37 -34.95 27.47
C LEU A 160 -29.60 -33.93 26.60
N THR A 161 -28.94 -34.40 25.55
CA THR A 161 -28.22 -33.55 24.60
C THR A 161 -29.19 -32.57 23.90
N LEU A 162 -30.33 -33.00 23.40
CA LEU A 162 -31.31 -32.13 22.77
C LEU A 162 -31.87 -31.08 23.74
N ILE A 163 -32.20 -31.47 24.98
CA ILE A 163 -32.68 -30.57 26.02
C ILE A 163 -31.63 -29.50 26.37
N ALA A 164 -30.38 -29.92 26.55
CA ALA A 164 -29.30 -29.02 26.92
C ALA A 164 -28.90 -28.06 25.79
N LEU A 165 -29.05 -28.46 24.53
CA LEU A 165 -28.75 -27.64 23.35
C LEU A 165 -29.88 -26.65 23.01
N LEU A 166 -31.09 -26.80 23.55
CA LEU A 166 -32.26 -25.96 23.22
C LEU A 166 -32.00 -24.45 23.45
N PRO A 167 -31.27 -23.99 24.49
CA PRO A 167 -30.91 -22.58 24.66
C PRO A 167 -29.80 -22.09 23.73
N MET A 168 -28.93 -22.97 23.21
CA MET A 168 -27.74 -22.59 22.46
C MET A 168 -27.97 -21.77 21.18
N PRO A 169 -29.05 -22.03 20.37
CA PRO A 169 -29.38 -21.18 19.21
C PRO A 169 -29.62 -19.71 19.58
N PHE A 170 -30.16 -19.45 20.80
CA PHE A 170 -30.37 -18.08 21.28
C PHE A 170 -29.04 -17.33 21.50
N MET A 171 -27.93 -18.04 21.76
CA MET A 171 -26.60 -17.44 21.87
C MET A 171 -26.15 -16.92 20.52
N VAL A 172 -26.36 -17.66 19.43
CA VAL A 172 -26.01 -17.23 18.06
C VAL A 172 -26.85 -15.99 17.68
N LEU A 173 -28.17 -16.04 17.97
CA LEU A 173 -29.07 -14.92 17.70
C LEU A 173 -28.71 -13.68 18.51
N GLY A 174 -28.50 -13.83 19.81
CA GLY A 174 -28.09 -12.74 20.72
C GLY A 174 -26.75 -12.12 20.33
N SER A 175 -25.77 -12.96 20.00
CA SER A 175 -24.44 -12.49 19.52
C SER A 175 -24.57 -11.72 18.21
N SER A 176 -25.46 -12.12 17.29
CA SER A 176 -25.72 -11.39 16.04
C SER A 176 -26.35 -10.01 16.30
N ILE A 177 -27.33 -9.93 17.20
CA ILE A 177 -28.00 -8.66 17.56
C ILE A 177 -27.04 -7.71 18.27
N LEU A 178 -26.31 -8.21 19.28
CA LEU A 178 -25.32 -7.41 20.01
C LEU A 178 -24.17 -7.00 19.09
N GLY A 179 -23.70 -7.89 18.22
CA GLY A 179 -22.65 -7.63 17.25
C GLY A 179 -23.01 -6.50 16.30
N LYS A 180 -24.25 -6.46 15.79
CA LYS A 180 -24.74 -5.35 14.96
C LYS A 180 -24.76 -4.03 15.75
N LYS A 181 -25.30 -4.03 16.97
CA LYS A 181 -25.29 -2.83 17.84
C LYS A 181 -23.88 -2.36 18.16
N LEU A 182 -22.96 -3.28 18.44
CA LEU A 182 -21.56 -2.99 18.71
C LEU A 182 -20.90 -2.33 17.49
N HIS A 183 -21.15 -2.88 16.30
CA HIS A 183 -20.66 -2.32 15.04
C HIS A 183 -21.12 -0.86 14.83
N ASP A 184 -22.42 -0.58 15.01
CA ASP A 184 -22.98 0.76 14.84
C ASP A 184 -22.37 1.76 15.85
N ARG A 185 -22.21 1.32 17.13
CA ARG A 185 -21.58 2.15 18.16
C ARG A 185 -20.08 2.37 17.91
N PHE A 186 -19.39 1.34 17.43
CA PHE A 186 -17.97 1.42 17.09
C PHE A 186 -17.74 2.40 15.92
N HIS A 187 -18.58 2.38 14.90
CA HIS A 187 -18.52 3.38 13.81
C HIS A 187 -18.65 4.81 14.34
N GLY A 188 -19.60 5.06 15.25
CA GLY A 188 -19.74 6.36 15.88
C GLY A 188 -18.54 6.79 16.73
N ALA A 189 -17.91 5.84 17.42
CA ALA A 189 -16.69 6.08 18.20
C ALA A 189 -15.47 6.35 17.28
N GLN A 190 -15.36 5.61 16.19
CA GLN A 190 -14.30 5.79 15.20
C GLN A 190 -14.40 7.15 14.49
N ALA A 191 -15.61 7.60 14.15
CA ALA A 191 -15.83 8.92 13.56
C ALA A 191 -15.41 10.05 14.53
N ALA A 192 -15.81 9.95 15.81
CA ALA A 192 -15.40 10.91 16.82
C ALA A 192 -13.87 10.91 17.04
N PHE A 193 -13.23 9.74 17.00
CA PHE A 193 -11.77 9.62 17.10
C PHE A 193 -11.05 10.23 15.90
N SER A 194 -11.60 10.05 14.68
CA SER A 194 -11.06 10.71 13.49
C SER A 194 -11.10 12.23 13.62
N MET A 195 -12.24 12.80 14.04
CA MET A 195 -12.35 14.24 14.28
C MET A 195 -11.36 14.76 15.34
N LEU A 196 -11.10 13.97 16.39
CA LEU A 196 -10.09 14.33 17.39
C LEU A 196 -8.67 14.31 16.78
N ASN A 197 -8.35 13.34 15.93
CA ASN A 197 -7.06 13.29 15.23
C ASN A 197 -6.89 14.48 14.28
N ASP A 198 -7.91 14.84 13.52
CA ASP A 198 -7.91 16.00 12.63
C ASP A 198 -7.66 17.28 13.44
N LYS A 199 -8.37 17.45 14.56
CA LYS A 199 -8.15 18.59 15.49
C LYS A 199 -6.73 18.59 16.06
N THR A 200 -6.21 17.43 16.45
CA THR A 200 -4.84 17.28 16.96
C THR A 200 -3.82 17.72 15.91
N GLN A 201 -3.99 17.24 14.68
CA GLN A 201 -3.12 17.61 13.56
C GLN A 201 -3.18 19.12 13.28
N GLU A 202 -4.39 19.70 13.25
CA GLU A 202 -4.60 21.14 13.07
C GLU A 202 -3.91 21.95 14.17
N SER A 203 -4.14 21.62 15.45
CA SER A 203 -3.55 22.32 16.59
C SER A 203 -2.01 22.23 16.60
N ILE A 204 -1.44 21.05 16.28
CA ILE A 204 0.03 20.87 16.23
C ILE A 204 0.62 21.63 15.05
N SER A 205 0.03 21.53 13.87
CA SER A 205 0.51 22.23 12.67
C SER A 205 0.38 23.74 12.81
N GLY A 206 -0.70 24.21 13.43
CA GLY A 206 -1.01 25.62 13.68
C GLY A 206 -0.42 26.19 14.97
N ILE A 207 0.42 25.48 15.72
CA ILE A 207 0.87 25.87 17.07
C ILE A 207 1.54 27.25 17.11
N LYS A 208 2.30 27.61 16.06
CA LYS A 208 2.91 28.94 15.95
C LYS A 208 1.86 30.04 15.88
N VAL A 209 0.80 29.80 15.10
CA VAL A 209 -0.32 30.75 14.94
C VAL A 209 -1.06 30.90 16.27
N THR A 210 -1.46 29.77 16.89
CA THR A 210 -2.14 29.74 18.18
C THR A 210 -1.37 30.54 19.24
N ARG A 211 -0.04 30.35 19.33
CA ARG A 211 0.81 31.10 20.25
C ARG A 211 0.95 32.58 19.91
N THR A 212 1.08 32.92 18.64
CA THR A 212 1.20 34.33 18.21
C THR A 212 -0.05 35.12 18.52
N PHE A 213 -1.23 34.50 18.43
CA PHE A 213 -2.51 35.15 18.73
C PHE A 213 -3.03 34.92 20.15
N GLY A 214 -2.30 34.19 21.01
CA GLY A 214 -2.66 33.95 22.42
C GLY A 214 -3.93 33.14 22.63
N GLN A 215 -4.25 32.22 21.67
CA GLN A 215 -5.48 31.43 21.65
C GLN A 215 -5.33 30.03 22.28
N GLU A 216 -4.32 29.81 23.15
CA GLU A 216 -4.04 28.51 23.75
C GLU A 216 -5.19 28.00 24.63
N LYS A 217 -5.87 28.89 25.33
CA LYS A 217 -6.98 28.51 26.23
C LYS A 217 -8.19 28.02 25.46
N GLU A 218 -8.52 28.70 24.38
CA GLU A 218 -9.62 28.36 23.48
C GLU A 218 -9.36 27.03 22.79
N ASP A 219 -8.14 26.82 22.28
CA ASP A 219 -7.74 25.56 21.63
C ASP A 219 -7.79 24.38 22.61
N ILE A 220 -7.31 24.57 23.86
CA ILE A 220 -7.41 23.54 24.92
C ILE A 220 -8.87 23.22 25.25
N GLN A 221 -9.76 24.23 25.31
CA GLN A 221 -11.18 23.98 25.60
C GLN A 221 -11.87 23.20 24.49
N ASP A 222 -11.60 23.52 23.24
CA ASP A 222 -12.13 22.81 22.08
C ASP A 222 -11.62 21.37 22.03
N PHE A 223 -10.32 21.18 22.25
CA PHE A 223 -9.73 19.86 22.35
C PHE A 223 -10.35 19.02 23.47
N ALA A 224 -10.54 19.62 24.66
CA ALA A 224 -11.19 18.94 25.79
C ALA A 224 -12.63 18.54 25.49
N LYS A 225 -13.40 19.38 24.75
CA LYS A 225 -14.75 19.08 24.32
C LYS A 225 -14.78 17.86 23.38
N GLN A 226 -13.91 17.81 22.37
CA GLN A 226 -13.82 16.68 21.46
C GLN A 226 -13.34 15.41 22.15
N THR A 227 -12.35 15.50 23.04
CA THR A 227 -11.91 14.37 23.86
C THR A 227 -13.06 13.80 24.69
N LYS A 228 -13.89 14.66 25.30
CA LYS A 228 -15.07 14.24 26.07
C LYS A 228 -16.08 13.50 25.18
N GLU A 229 -16.28 13.95 23.95
CA GLU A 229 -17.16 13.25 23.00
C GLU A 229 -16.63 11.85 22.67
N VAL A 230 -15.35 11.73 22.37
CA VAL A 230 -14.69 10.42 22.12
C VAL A 230 -14.89 9.48 23.32
N VAL A 231 -14.67 9.97 24.56
CA VAL A 231 -14.90 9.19 25.77
C VAL A 231 -16.35 8.72 25.88
N GLN A 232 -17.33 9.59 25.62
CA GLN A 232 -18.75 9.21 25.68
C GLN A 232 -19.12 8.15 24.63
N LYS A 233 -18.58 8.27 23.41
CA LYS A 233 -18.79 7.27 22.34
C LYS A 233 -18.14 5.93 22.71
N ASN A 234 -16.91 5.95 23.25
CA ASN A 234 -16.22 4.73 23.70
C ASN A 234 -16.96 4.05 24.89
N ILE A 235 -17.50 4.82 25.84
CA ILE A 235 -18.36 4.29 26.89
C ILE A 235 -19.61 3.62 26.29
N SER A 236 -20.18 4.19 25.24
CA SER A 236 -21.33 3.60 24.54
C SER A 236 -20.96 2.26 23.87
N VAL A 237 -19.76 2.12 23.33
CA VAL A 237 -19.21 0.86 22.80
C VAL A 237 -19.04 -0.14 23.94
N ALA A 238 -18.35 0.27 25.03
CA ALA A 238 -18.07 -0.59 26.17
C ALA A 238 -19.36 -1.11 26.85
N LYS A 239 -20.43 -0.31 26.91
CA LYS A 239 -21.73 -0.76 27.43
C LYS A 239 -22.35 -1.90 26.62
N VAL A 240 -22.22 -1.88 25.30
CA VAL A 240 -22.71 -2.97 24.44
C VAL A 240 -21.81 -4.18 24.55
N ASP A 241 -20.50 -3.97 24.54
CA ASP A 241 -19.50 -5.03 24.69
C ASP A 241 -19.67 -5.79 26.02
N ALA A 242 -19.85 -5.06 27.12
CA ALA A 242 -20.11 -5.63 28.43
C ALA A 242 -21.40 -6.46 28.55
N MET A 243 -22.31 -6.42 27.56
CA MET A 243 -23.51 -7.24 27.56
C MET A 243 -23.28 -8.67 27.03
N PHE A 244 -22.13 -8.92 26.37
CA PHE A 244 -21.84 -10.25 25.82
C PHE A 244 -21.65 -11.29 26.94
N ASP A 245 -20.82 -11.01 27.93
CA ASP A 245 -20.54 -11.96 29.01
C ASP A 245 -21.77 -12.36 29.83
N PRO A 246 -22.63 -11.43 30.29
CA PRO A 246 -23.88 -11.80 30.96
C PRO A 246 -24.81 -12.59 30.08
N MET A 247 -24.97 -12.24 28.78
CA MET A 247 -25.81 -12.96 27.85
C MET A 247 -25.35 -14.42 27.70
N ILE A 248 -24.05 -14.62 27.47
CA ILE A 248 -23.43 -15.94 27.34
C ILE A 248 -23.64 -16.74 28.64
N SER A 249 -23.34 -16.12 29.77
CA SER A 249 -23.47 -16.78 31.09
C SER A 249 -24.88 -17.20 31.42
N ILE A 250 -25.90 -16.40 31.07
CA ILE A 250 -27.30 -16.74 31.28
C ILE A 250 -27.69 -17.93 30.40
N ILE A 251 -27.34 -17.90 29.09
CA ILE A 251 -27.73 -18.97 28.16
C ILE A 251 -27.04 -20.28 28.54
N VAL A 252 -25.75 -20.24 28.82
CA VAL A 252 -24.99 -21.41 29.28
C VAL A 252 -25.50 -21.89 30.64
N GLY A 253 -25.82 -20.97 31.56
CA GLY A 253 -26.41 -21.27 32.85
C GLY A 253 -27.76 -21.99 32.73
N ILE A 254 -28.62 -21.54 31.82
CA ILE A 254 -29.91 -22.23 31.55
C ILE A 254 -29.63 -23.64 31.00
N SER A 255 -28.71 -23.80 30.04
CA SER A 255 -28.32 -25.12 29.51
C SER A 255 -27.77 -26.02 30.62
N PHE A 256 -27.01 -25.48 31.54
CA PHE A 256 -26.46 -26.20 32.69
C PHE A 256 -27.54 -26.63 33.68
N VAL A 257 -28.45 -25.73 34.03
CA VAL A 257 -29.62 -26.05 34.91
C VAL A 257 -30.48 -27.13 34.29
N LEU A 258 -30.80 -27.04 33.00
CA LEU A 258 -31.54 -28.06 32.27
C LEU A 258 -30.81 -29.41 32.28
N SER A 259 -29.51 -29.38 31.98
CA SER A 259 -28.65 -30.57 31.99
C SER A 259 -28.62 -31.24 33.36
N LEU A 260 -28.43 -30.44 34.41
CA LEU A 260 -28.37 -30.97 35.78
C LEU A 260 -29.75 -31.48 36.24
N GLY A 261 -30.83 -30.73 36.00
CA GLY A 261 -32.20 -31.12 36.42
C GLY A 261 -32.69 -32.40 35.75
N PHE A 262 -32.61 -32.47 34.41
CA PHE A 262 -33.00 -33.67 33.68
C PHE A 262 -31.97 -34.81 33.85
N GLY A 263 -30.68 -34.48 33.94
CA GLY A 263 -29.63 -35.46 34.21
C GLY A 263 -29.82 -36.13 35.57
N ALA A 264 -30.15 -35.35 36.64
CA ALA A 264 -30.46 -35.90 37.96
C ALA A 264 -31.67 -36.80 37.92
N LYS A 265 -32.72 -36.42 37.17
CA LYS A 265 -33.89 -37.29 36.96
C LYS A 265 -33.48 -38.64 36.33
N PHE A 266 -32.69 -38.63 35.26
CA PHE A 266 -32.23 -39.84 34.60
C PHE A 266 -31.31 -40.69 35.49
N VAL A 267 -30.56 -40.07 36.44
CA VAL A 267 -29.80 -40.79 37.47
C VAL A 267 -30.74 -41.49 38.46
N VAL A 268 -31.78 -40.80 38.94
CA VAL A 268 -32.78 -41.41 39.83
C VAL A 268 -33.53 -42.55 39.15
N ASP A 269 -33.85 -42.39 37.86
CA ASP A 269 -34.50 -43.43 37.04
C ASP A 269 -33.55 -44.59 36.69
N GLY A 270 -32.25 -44.51 37.07
CA GLY A 270 -31.23 -45.54 36.85
C GLY A 270 -30.70 -45.60 35.39
N GLU A 271 -31.01 -44.60 34.57
CA GLU A 271 -30.61 -44.56 33.16
C GLU A 271 -29.17 -43.96 32.97
N LEU A 272 -28.75 -43.09 33.89
CA LEU A 272 -27.42 -42.46 33.86
C LEU A 272 -26.69 -42.61 35.18
N THR A 273 -25.35 -42.45 35.17
CA THR A 273 -24.54 -42.35 36.37
C THR A 273 -24.27 -40.89 36.73
N ILE A 274 -23.89 -40.63 37.98
CA ILE A 274 -23.48 -39.28 38.44
C ILE A 274 -22.28 -38.78 37.63
N GLY A 275 -21.32 -39.66 37.39
CA GLY A 275 -20.14 -39.33 36.60
C GLY A 275 -20.46 -38.93 35.15
N GLN A 276 -21.46 -39.58 34.54
CA GLN A 276 -21.94 -39.23 33.19
C GLN A 276 -22.56 -37.81 33.15
N VAL A 277 -23.33 -37.41 34.16
CA VAL A 277 -23.90 -36.06 34.25
C VAL A 277 -22.81 -35.00 34.42
N ILE A 278 -21.79 -35.30 35.22
CA ILE A 278 -20.64 -34.40 35.40
C ILE A 278 -19.83 -34.30 34.11
N ALA A 279 -19.56 -35.41 33.43
CA ALA A 279 -18.91 -35.42 32.12
C ALA A 279 -19.68 -34.58 31.10
N PHE A 280 -21.00 -34.75 31.05
CA PHE A 280 -21.91 -34.01 30.18
C PHE A 280 -21.82 -32.49 30.42
N SER A 281 -21.82 -32.08 31.68
CA SER A 281 -21.66 -30.67 32.05
C SER A 281 -20.32 -30.06 31.57
N ASN A 282 -19.24 -30.83 31.66
CA ASN A 282 -17.95 -30.40 31.12
C ASN A 282 -17.93 -30.32 29.58
N TYR A 283 -18.65 -31.22 28.89
CA TYR A 283 -18.81 -31.12 27.44
C TYR A 283 -19.59 -29.87 27.02
N LEU A 284 -20.59 -29.42 27.78
CA LEU A 284 -21.31 -28.18 27.49
C LEU A 284 -20.40 -26.98 27.48
N PHE A 285 -19.40 -26.91 28.37
CA PHE A 285 -18.42 -25.82 28.34
C PHE A 285 -17.56 -25.81 27.08
N LEU A 286 -17.25 -26.98 26.49
CA LEU A 286 -16.49 -27.06 25.25
C LEU A 286 -17.28 -26.53 24.03
N LEU A 287 -18.62 -26.43 24.10
CA LEU A 287 -19.46 -25.91 23.02
C LEU A 287 -19.54 -24.38 22.98
N ILE A 288 -19.14 -23.69 24.04
CA ILE A 288 -19.26 -22.21 24.14
C ILE A 288 -18.49 -21.56 22.98
N TRP A 289 -17.20 -21.90 22.83
CA TRP A 289 -16.34 -21.32 21.82
C TRP A 289 -16.81 -21.61 20.38
N PRO A 290 -17.10 -22.85 19.97
CA PRO A 290 -17.65 -23.14 18.65
C PRO A 290 -18.90 -22.33 18.30
N MET A 291 -19.80 -22.11 19.25
CA MET A 291 -21.03 -21.33 19.01
C MET A 291 -20.76 -19.85 18.79
N LEU A 292 -19.83 -19.25 19.54
CA LEU A 292 -19.42 -17.85 19.37
C LEU A 292 -18.62 -17.63 18.07
N ALA A 293 -17.83 -18.60 17.70
CA ALA A 293 -16.93 -18.52 16.55
C ALA A 293 -17.63 -18.30 15.21
N PHE A 294 -18.90 -18.77 15.06
CA PHE A 294 -19.68 -18.48 13.85
C PHE A 294 -19.94 -17.00 13.62
N GLY A 295 -20.13 -16.20 14.68
CA GLY A 295 -20.28 -14.76 14.58
C GLY A 295 -19.00 -14.07 14.09
N PHE A 296 -17.83 -14.46 14.62
CA PHE A 296 -16.54 -13.96 14.19
C PHE A 296 -16.20 -14.36 12.74
N LEU A 297 -16.50 -15.60 12.37
CA LEU A 297 -16.30 -16.11 11.02
C LEU A 297 -17.06 -15.30 9.98
N TYR A 298 -18.30 -14.93 10.25
CA TYR A 298 -19.10 -14.09 9.36
C TYR A 298 -18.40 -12.75 9.07
N ASN A 299 -17.92 -12.07 10.11
CA ASN A 299 -17.22 -10.80 9.96
C ASN A 299 -15.91 -10.93 9.16
N ILE A 300 -15.12 -11.98 9.43
CA ILE A 300 -13.87 -12.27 8.69
C ILE A 300 -14.18 -12.46 7.20
N ILE A 301 -15.20 -13.25 6.86
CA ILE A 301 -15.60 -13.53 5.48
C ILE A 301 -16.10 -12.26 4.79
N GLN A 302 -16.94 -11.46 5.44
CA GLN A 302 -17.48 -10.23 4.85
C GLN A 302 -16.38 -9.21 4.55
N ARG A 303 -15.50 -8.97 5.52
CA ARG A 303 -14.35 -8.07 5.33
C ARG A 303 -13.41 -8.60 4.24
N GLY A 304 -13.12 -9.89 4.26
CA GLY A 304 -12.28 -10.52 3.25
C GLY A 304 -12.88 -10.44 1.84
N ASN A 305 -14.21 -10.63 1.67
CA ASN A 305 -14.88 -10.45 0.38
C ASN A 305 -14.72 -9.03 -0.15
N ALA A 306 -15.02 -8.01 0.67
CA ALA A 306 -14.91 -6.62 0.27
C ALA A 306 -13.46 -6.25 -0.12
N SER A 307 -12.49 -6.67 0.66
CA SER A 307 -11.07 -6.44 0.39
C SER A 307 -10.60 -7.16 -0.88
N TYR A 308 -11.06 -8.40 -1.10
CA TYR A 308 -10.75 -9.15 -2.31
C TYR A 308 -11.30 -8.47 -3.57
N ASP A 309 -12.56 -8.00 -3.52
CA ASP A 309 -13.19 -7.31 -4.64
C ASP A 309 -12.44 -6.01 -4.99
N ARG A 310 -11.96 -5.23 -3.99
CA ARG A 310 -11.13 -4.03 -4.22
C ARG A 310 -9.76 -4.37 -4.85
N VAL A 311 -9.06 -5.36 -4.31
CA VAL A 311 -7.77 -5.79 -4.87
C VAL A 311 -7.93 -6.33 -6.30
N GLN A 312 -9.02 -7.07 -6.58
CA GLN A 312 -9.29 -7.54 -7.95
C GLN A 312 -9.66 -6.41 -8.90
N HIS A 313 -10.33 -5.37 -8.43
CA HIS A 313 -10.61 -4.18 -9.25
C HIS A 313 -9.30 -3.51 -9.68
N LEU A 314 -8.36 -3.33 -8.76
CA LEU A 314 -7.04 -2.76 -9.09
C LEU A 314 -6.26 -3.65 -10.07
N LEU A 315 -6.24 -4.98 -9.85
CA LEU A 315 -5.56 -5.92 -10.75
C LEU A 315 -6.23 -6.08 -12.11
N ALA A 316 -7.48 -5.62 -12.26
CA ALA A 316 -8.22 -5.63 -13.52
C ALA A 316 -8.03 -4.36 -14.36
N GLU A 317 -7.46 -3.29 -13.75
CA GLU A 317 -7.07 -2.08 -14.49
C GLU A 317 -6.06 -2.48 -15.58
N LYS A 318 -6.24 -1.94 -16.76
CA LYS A 318 -5.37 -2.24 -17.90
C LYS A 318 -4.20 -1.28 -17.94
N GLU A 319 -3.09 -1.76 -18.45
CA GLU A 319 -1.97 -0.91 -18.82
C GLU A 319 -2.41 0.02 -19.98
N ASP A 320 -2.18 1.34 -19.81
CA ASP A 320 -2.58 2.34 -20.82
C ASP A 320 -1.63 2.34 -22.03
N VAL A 321 -0.38 1.94 -21.82
CA VAL A 321 0.67 1.89 -22.83
C VAL A 321 1.19 0.47 -22.91
N LEU A 322 1.01 -0.18 -24.06
CA LEU A 322 1.39 -1.58 -24.30
C LEU A 322 2.34 -1.70 -25.48
N ASP A 323 3.28 -2.61 -25.36
CA ASP A 323 4.04 -3.06 -26.52
C ASP A 323 3.16 -4.01 -27.35
N TYR A 324 3.16 -3.83 -28.67
CA TYR A 324 2.48 -4.76 -29.55
C TYR A 324 3.43 -5.86 -30.05
N ASP A 325 2.87 -6.96 -30.55
CA ASP A 325 3.65 -8.05 -31.10
C ASP A 325 4.46 -7.58 -32.33
N GLY A 326 5.79 -7.60 -32.22
CA GLY A 326 6.69 -7.13 -33.27
C GLY A 326 7.25 -5.73 -33.05
N ALA A 327 7.04 -5.11 -31.88
CA ALA A 327 7.67 -3.84 -31.52
C ALA A 327 9.20 -3.94 -31.56
N ILE A 328 9.85 -2.88 -32.00
CA ILE A 328 11.31 -2.79 -32.17
C ILE A 328 11.97 -2.67 -30.81
N ASP A 329 12.86 -3.61 -30.47
CA ASP A 329 13.56 -3.65 -29.17
C ASP A 329 15.02 -3.13 -29.27
N THR A 330 15.30 -2.23 -30.22
CA THR A 330 16.59 -1.53 -30.36
C THR A 330 16.43 -0.08 -29.99
N VAL A 331 17.42 0.45 -29.25
CA VAL A 331 17.46 1.85 -28.81
C VAL A 331 17.48 2.77 -30.05
N PRO A 332 16.52 3.71 -30.20
CA PRO A 332 16.52 4.64 -31.32
C PRO A 332 17.67 5.63 -31.25
N VAL A 333 18.32 5.89 -32.40
CA VAL A 333 19.38 6.90 -32.59
C VAL A 333 19.10 7.65 -33.88
N GLY A 334 18.85 8.95 -33.84
CA GLY A 334 18.55 9.76 -35.02
C GLY A 334 17.74 11.00 -34.70
N ASP A 335 17.04 11.50 -35.71
CA ASP A 335 16.25 12.72 -35.63
C ASP A 335 14.91 12.48 -34.93
N LEU A 336 14.42 13.53 -34.26
CA LEU A 336 13.10 13.54 -33.63
C LEU A 336 12.14 14.39 -34.47
N GLN A 337 11.04 13.79 -34.92
CA GLN A 337 10.00 14.46 -35.67
C GLN A 337 8.69 14.44 -34.88
N VAL A 338 8.07 15.59 -34.75
CA VAL A 338 6.79 15.76 -34.05
C VAL A 338 5.80 16.43 -34.99
N GLU A 339 4.76 15.70 -35.36
CA GLU A 339 3.59 16.12 -36.14
C GLU A 339 2.34 15.77 -35.33
N LEU A 340 2.07 16.57 -34.30
CA LEU A 340 0.96 16.36 -33.35
C LEU A 340 -0.22 17.27 -33.74
N ASP A 341 -1.30 16.66 -34.19
CA ASP A 341 -2.53 17.38 -34.53
C ASP A 341 -3.27 17.77 -33.22
N GLN A 342 -3.46 16.80 -32.33
CA GLN A 342 -4.18 17.02 -31.07
C GLN A 342 -3.81 16.00 -29.97
N PHE A 343 -3.79 16.48 -28.73
CA PHE A 343 -3.73 15.63 -27.54
C PHE A 343 -4.69 16.11 -26.47
N THR A 344 -5.48 15.16 -25.94
CA THR A 344 -6.40 15.35 -24.81
C THR A 344 -6.10 14.29 -23.75
N TYR A 345 -6.01 14.66 -22.49
CA TYR A 345 -5.86 13.70 -21.39
C TYR A 345 -7.10 12.79 -21.31
N PRO A 346 -6.96 11.51 -20.91
CA PRO A 346 -8.07 10.55 -20.92
C PRO A 346 -9.35 10.97 -20.17
N ASP A 347 -9.21 11.76 -19.09
CA ASP A 347 -10.34 12.21 -18.26
C ASP A 347 -10.78 13.65 -18.59
N GLU A 348 -10.20 14.29 -19.63
CA GLU A 348 -10.52 15.65 -20.06
C GLU A 348 -11.27 15.64 -21.39
N THR A 349 -12.01 16.73 -21.66
CA THR A 349 -12.79 16.89 -22.89
C THR A 349 -12.18 17.89 -23.85
N GLU A 350 -11.32 18.77 -23.35
CA GLU A 350 -10.67 19.81 -24.16
C GLU A 350 -9.22 19.42 -24.46
N PRO A 351 -8.73 19.73 -25.68
CA PRO A 351 -7.35 19.43 -26.06
C PRO A 351 -6.37 20.31 -25.28
N VAL A 352 -5.34 19.68 -24.73
CA VAL A 352 -4.24 20.35 -24.03
C VAL A 352 -3.14 20.79 -24.99
N LEU A 353 -2.94 20.03 -26.07
CA LEU A 353 -2.01 20.38 -27.18
C LEU A 353 -2.74 20.29 -28.50
N SER A 354 -2.45 21.24 -29.40
CA SER A 354 -3.01 21.26 -30.76
C SER A 354 -2.01 21.87 -31.73
N ASP A 355 -1.86 21.28 -32.90
CA ASP A 355 -1.06 21.82 -34.00
C ASP A 355 0.41 22.07 -33.61
N ILE A 356 1.07 21.04 -33.04
CA ILE A 356 2.48 21.09 -32.63
C ILE A 356 3.34 20.36 -33.68
N HIS A 357 4.08 21.13 -34.47
CA HIS A 357 4.93 20.59 -35.56
C HIS A 357 6.34 21.14 -35.46
N PHE A 358 7.33 20.25 -35.29
CA PHE A 358 8.75 20.57 -35.37
C PHE A 358 9.60 19.34 -35.69
N GLU A 359 10.80 19.59 -36.18
CA GLU A 359 11.84 18.61 -36.44
C GLU A 359 13.10 19.02 -35.66
N LEU A 360 13.76 18.07 -35.04
CA LEU A 360 15.01 18.27 -34.31
C LEU A 360 16.02 17.21 -34.77
N LYS A 361 17.12 17.66 -35.33
CA LYS A 361 18.18 16.76 -35.81
C LYS A 361 18.99 16.19 -34.66
N ALA A 362 19.56 15.02 -34.87
CA ALA A 362 20.48 14.43 -33.91
C ALA A 362 21.62 15.42 -33.57
N GLY A 363 21.90 15.60 -32.27
CA GLY A 363 22.89 16.54 -31.79
C GLY A 363 22.42 17.99 -31.59
N GLU A 364 21.16 18.32 -31.97
CA GLU A 364 20.63 19.66 -31.73
C GLU A 364 19.98 19.80 -30.36
N THR A 365 19.91 21.05 -29.90
CA THR A 365 19.20 21.43 -28.67
C THR A 365 17.91 22.17 -28.98
N LEU A 366 16.79 21.70 -28.41
CA LEU A 366 15.47 22.35 -28.45
C LEU A 366 15.20 23.06 -27.13
N GLY A 367 14.90 24.36 -27.20
CA GLY A 367 14.34 25.12 -26.08
C GLY A 367 12.81 25.16 -26.16
N ILE A 368 12.12 24.83 -25.06
CA ILE A 368 10.66 24.92 -24.95
C ILE A 368 10.33 25.93 -23.86
N VAL A 369 9.71 27.02 -24.23
CA VAL A 369 9.37 28.11 -23.33
C VAL A 369 7.87 28.46 -23.41
N GLY A 370 7.36 29.22 -22.45
CA GLY A 370 5.97 29.64 -22.42
C GLY A 370 5.42 29.72 -21.00
N ARG A 371 4.25 30.27 -20.85
CA ARG A 371 3.60 30.48 -19.55
C ARG A 371 3.35 29.16 -18.81
N THR A 372 3.21 29.24 -17.48
CA THR A 372 2.77 28.09 -16.67
C THR A 372 1.41 27.60 -17.17
N GLY A 373 1.26 26.29 -17.34
CA GLY A 373 0.03 25.69 -17.87
C GLY A 373 -0.11 25.74 -19.40
N SER A 374 0.90 26.19 -20.14
CA SER A 374 0.83 26.25 -21.62
C SER A 374 0.90 24.90 -22.35
N GLY A 375 1.27 23.81 -21.63
CA GLY A 375 1.36 22.46 -22.21
C GLY A 375 2.78 21.91 -22.38
N LYS A 376 3.84 22.61 -21.94
CA LYS A 376 5.25 22.18 -22.05
C LYS A 376 5.49 20.75 -21.53
N THR A 377 5.17 20.51 -20.27
CA THR A 377 5.32 19.18 -19.64
C THR A 377 4.45 18.12 -20.29
N SER A 378 3.26 18.48 -20.84
CA SER A 378 2.40 17.55 -21.56
C SER A 378 3.06 17.06 -22.85
N LEU A 379 3.74 17.97 -23.60
CA LEU A 379 4.52 17.59 -24.78
C LEU A 379 5.66 16.64 -24.40
N LEU A 380 6.41 16.93 -23.34
CA LEU A 380 7.52 16.06 -22.86
C LEU A 380 7.01 14.66 -22.49
N LYS A 381 5.84 14.56 -21.84
CA LYS A 381 5.22 13.28 -21.49
C LYS A 381 4.88 12.43 -22.71
N LEU A 382 4.43 13.07 -23.81
CA LEU A 382 4.18 12.36 -25.07
C LEU A 382 5.49 11.82 -25.69
N LEU A 383 6.57 12.62 -25.66
CA LEU A 383 7.88 12.17 -26.15
C LEU A 383 8.42 10.96 -25.39
N MET A 384 8.13 10.86 -24.09
CA MET A 384 8.48 9.72 -23.23
C MET A 384 7.52 8.53 -23.37
N ARG A 385 6.53 8.65 -24.25
CA ARG A 385 5.48 7.64 -24.40
C ARG A 385 4.83 7.28 -23.06
N GLU A 386 4.40 8.33 -22.30
CA GLU A 386 3.54 8.14 -21.13
C GLU A 386 2.08 7.95 -21.53
N TYR A 387 1.71 8.42 -22.72
CA TYR A 387 0.38 8.32 -23.34
C TYR A 387 0.52 7.93 -24.81
N ASP A 388 -0.31 6.99 -25.26
CA ASP A 388 -0.43 6.58 -26.65
C ASP A 388 -1.69 7.16 -27.34
N THR A 389 -2.53 7.87 -26.58
CA THR A 389 -3.82 8.43 -27.05
C THR A 389 -3.67 9.87 -27.56
N TYR A 390 -3.04 10.05 -28.73
CA TYR A 390 -2.94 11.35 -29.41
C TYR A 390 -3.19 11.19 -30.91
N GLU A 391 -3.56 12.28 -31.57
CA GLU A 391 -3.73 12.36 -33.01
C GLU A 391 -2.48 12.96 -33.68
N GLY A 392 -1.99 12.34 -34.76
CA GLY A 392 -0.76 12.75 -35.41
C GLY A 392 0.33 11.69 -35.39
N LYS A 393 1.59 12.12 -35.51
CA LYS A 393 2.77 11.27 -35.55
C LYS A 393 3.90 11.86 -34.72
N ILE A 394 4.47 11.06 -33.83
CA ILE A 394 5.77 11.35 -33.17
C ILE A 394 6.71 10.23 -33.60
N ALA A 395 7.84 10.60 -34.21
CA ALA A 395 8.81 9.63 -34.69
C ALA A 395 10.21 9.95 -34.14
N PHE A 396 10.96 8.89 -33.79
CA PHE A 396 12.36 8.96 -33.42
C PHE A 396 13.13 8.03 -34.35
N ALA A 397 14.20 8.55 -34.98
CA ALA A 397 14.93 7.83 -36.03
C ALA A 397 14.02 7.31 -37.17
N ASP A 398 13.12 8.17 -37.67
CA ASP A 398 12.12 7.89 -38.73
C ASP A 398 11.06 6.83 -38.42
N VAL A 399 11.07 6.26 -37.23
CA VAL A 399 10.12 5.25 -36.75
C VAL A 399 9.19 5.86 -35.71
N LYS A 400 7.91 5.56 -35.75
CA LYS A 400 6.94 6.03 -34.73
C LYS A 400 7.35 5.52 -33.34
N ILE A 401 7.28 6.39 -32.34
CA ILE A 401 7.63 6.01 -30.96
C ILE A 401 6.79 4.84 -30.41
N GLN A 402 5.56 4.67 -30.94
CA GLN A 402 4.67 3.57 -30.57
C GLN A 402 5.15 2.21 -31.15
N ASP A 403 5.99 2.23 -32.20
CA ASP A 403 6.52 1.04 -32.85
C ASP A 403 7.77 0.47 -32.14
N TYR A 404 8.34 1.20 -31.21
CA TYR A 404 9.37 0.69 -30.30
C TYR A 404 8.77 0.01 -29.07
N THR A 405 9.53 -0.90 -28.44
CA THR A 405 9.19 -1.31 -27.09
C THR A 405 9.35 -0.11 -26.14
N VAL A 406 8.49 -0.02 -25.13
CA VAL A 406 8.57 1.04 -24.10
C VAL A 406 9.97 1.05 -23.45
N ARG A 407 10.57 -0.15 -23.30
CA ARG A 407 11.92 -0.30 -22.76
C ARG A 407 12.95 0.36 -23.65
N ALA A 408 13.01 -0.01 -24.93
CA ALA A 408 14.00 0.50 -25.88
C ALA A 408 13.91 2.03 -26.03
N LEU A 409 12.69 2.57 -26.11
CA LEU A 409 12.46 4.01 -26.20
C LEU A 409 12.96 4.73 -24.93
N ARG A 410 12.62 4.22 -23.74
CA ARG A 410 13.02 4.85 -22.47
C ARG A 410 14.51 4.67 -22.16
N GLU A 411 15.17 3.64 -22.65
CA GLU A 411 16.62 3.49 -22.61
C GLU A 411 17.34 4.58 -23.42
N ALA A 412 16.71 5.09 -24.51
CA ALA A 412 17.22 6.20 -25.29
C ALA A 412 17.06 7.56 -24.59
N ILE A 413 16.16 7.69 -23.60
CA ILE A 413 15.75 8.97 -23.02
C ILE A 413 16.24 9.09 -21.57
N GLY A 414 17.02 10.14 -21.30
CA GLY A 414 17.32 10.61 -19.95
C GLY A 414 16.34 11.72 -19.58
N TYR A 415 15.52 11.53 -18.57
CA TYR A 415 14.54 12.52 -18.15
C TYR A 415 14.80 13.04 -16.74
N VAL A 416 14.77 14.36 -16.62
CA VAL A 416 14.86 15.08 -15.35
C VAL A 416 13.56 15.85 -15.14
N PRO A 417 12.69 15.40 -14.23
CA PRO A 417 11.40 16.06 -13.97
C PRO A 417 11.57 17.35 -13.19
N GLN A 418 10.55 18.20 -13.21
CA GLN A 418 10.48 19.44 -12.44
C GLN A 418 10.56 19.16 -10.92
N ASP A 419 9.83 18.16 -10.42
CA ASP A 419 9.89 17.70 -9.03
C ASP A 419 10.91 16.56 -8.89
N GLN A 420 12.04 16.83 -8.25
CA GLN A 420 13.11 15.84 -8.08
C GLN A 420 12.85 14.92 -6.89
N PHE A 421 12.73 13.64 -7.18
CA PHE A 421 12.64 12.61 -6.17
C PHE A 421 14.00 11.93 -5.95
N LEU A 422 14.41 11.81 -4.68
CA LEU A 422 15.59 11.04 -4.28
C LEU A 422 15.17 9.85 -3.42
N PHE A 423 15.70 8.69 -3.78
CA PHE A 423 15.53 7.48 -2.98
C PHE A 423 16.31 7.59 -1.66
N SER A 424 15.74 7.01 -0.59
CA SER A 424 16.42 6.94 0.72
C SER A 424 17.57 5.92 0.69
N THR A 425 18.61 6.25 -0.07
CA THR A 425 19.84 5.46 -0.25
C THR A 425 21.04 6.39 -0.36
N THR A 426 22.23 5.87 -0.68
CA THR A 426 23.43 6.68 -0.81
C THR A 426 23.35 7.64 -2.00
N VAL A 427 24.16 8.72 -1.99
CA VAL A 427 24.30 9.62 -3.13
C VAL A 427 24.76 8.83 -4.36
N ARG A 428 25.75 7.95 -4.20
CA ARG A 428 26.24 7.04 -5.25
C ARG A 428 25.10 6.24 -5.88
N ASP A 429 24.28 5.58 -5.06
CA ASP A 429 23.17 4.75 -5.54
C ASP A 429 22.05 5.57 -6.18
N ASN A 430 21.85 6.80 -5.75
CA ASN A 430 20.94 7.73 -6.41
C ASN A 430 21.42 8.13 -7.81
N ILE A 431 22.70 8.41 -7.99
CA ILE A 431 23.27 8.76 -9.30
C ILE A 431 23.21 7.53 -10.23
N ARG A 432 23.74 6.38 -9.78
CA ARG A 432 23.79 5.16 -10.61
C ARG A 432 22.47 4.41 -10.74
N PHE A 433 21.35 4.99 -10.31
CA PHE A 433 20.03 4.35 -10.41
C PHE A 433 19.68 3.90 -11.84
N GLY A 434 20.02 4.71 -12.86
CA GLY A 434 19.81 4.37 -14.27
C GLY A 434 20.82 3.34 -14.83
N LYS A 435 21.99 3.17 -14.16
CA LYS A 435 23.07 2.25 -14.54
C LYS A 435 23.69 1.64 -13.27
N PRO A 436 23.05 0.62 -12.67
CA PRO A 436 23.45 0.09 -11.36
C PRO A 436 24.90 -0.40 -11.25
N ASP A 437 25.47 -0.87 -12.37
CA ASP A 437 26.82 -1.41 -12.45
C ASP A 437 27.89 -0.35 -12.75
N ALA A 438 27.52 0.94 -12.80
CA ALA A 438 28.47 2.03 -13.06
C ALA A 438 29.56 2.08 -11.99
N PRO A 439 30.86 2.10 -12.39
CA PRO A 439 31.97 2.21 -11.45
C PRO A 439 32.00 3.59 -10.78
N GLN A 440 32.66 3.70 -9.62
CA GLN A 440 32.75 4.97 -8.88
C GLN A 440 33.37 6.11 -9.71
N GLU A 441 34.32 5.80 -10.56
CA GLU A 441 34.95 6.80 -11.43
C GLU A 441 33.97 7.45 -12.39
N GLU A 442 33.09 6.65 -13.01
CA GLU A 442 32.03 7.15 -13.89
C GLU A 442 31.02 8.01 -13.12
N VAL A 443 30.63 7.58 -11.90
CA VAL A 443 29.75 8.36 -11.00
C VAL A 443 30.37 9.72 -10.66
N SER A 444 31.68 9.74 -10.35
CA SER A 444 32.42 10.97 -10.01
C SER A 444 32.53 11.91 -11.20
N ASN A 445 32.86 11.38 -12.38
CA ASN A 445 32.96 12.18 -13.60
C ASN A 445 31.63 12.86 -13.96
N ILE A 446 30.52 12.13 -13.83
CA ILE A 446 29.19 12.71 -14.06
C ILE A 446 28.84 13.74 -12.99
N ALA A 447 29.21 13.52 -11.72
CA ALA A 447 28.97 14.48 -10.65
C ALA A 447 29.77 15.80 -10.88
N GLN A 448 30.99 15.72 -11.40
CA GLN A 448 31.78 16.87 -11.80
C GLN A 448 31.15 17.62 -12.97
N LEU A 449 30.63 16.91 -13.98
CA LEU A 449 29.99 17.50 -15.15
C LEU A 449 28.79 18.38 -14.76
N VAL A 450 28.04 17.98 -13.74
CA VAL A 450 26.87 18.74 -13.21
C VAL A 450 27.22 19.58 -11.98
N SER A 451 28.50 19.80 -11.71
CA SER A 451 29.00 20.68 -10.64
C SER A 451 28.44 20.33 -9.23
N VAL A 452 28.33 19.02 -8.92
CA VAL A 452 27.84 18.56 -7.60
C VAL A 452 28.89 17.76 -6.82
N ASP A 453 30.03 17.43 -7.43
CA ASP A 453 31.08 16.61 -6.83
C ASP A 453 31.65 17.25 -5.55
N GLU A 454 31.94 18.56 -5.58
CA GLU A 454 32.47 19.31 -4.42
C GLU A 454 31.50 19.30 -3.25
N ASP A 455 30.20 19.47 -3.51
CA ASP A 455 29.16 19.36 -2.48
C ASP A 455 29.15 17.96 -1.85
N ILE A 456 29.22 16.91 -2.69
CA ILE A 456 29.24 15.52 -2.22
C ILE A 456 30.48 15.23 -1.37
N LEU A 457 31.65 15.68 -1.79
CA LEU A 457 32.88 15.50 -1.03
C LEU A 457 32.86 16.27 0.31
N GLY A 458 32.07 17.34 0.41
CA GLY A 458 31.84 18.07 1.66
C GLY A 458 30.95 17.33 2.67
N PHE A 459 30.24 16.26 2.30
CA PHE A 459 29.47 15.47 3.25
C PHE A 459 30.37 14.56 4.08
N GLU A 460 29.97 14.26 5.33
CA GLU A 460 30.74 13.42 6.27
C GLU A 460 31.20 12.07 5.68
N LYS A 461 30.36 11.46 4.82
CA LYS A 461 30.62 10.16 4.18
C LYS A 461 30.78 10.26 2.66
N GLY A 462 30.92 11.47 2.12
CA GLY A 462 31.04 11.68 0.68
C GLY A 462 29.90 10.99 -0.09
N TYR A 463 30.25 10.24 -1.12
CA TYR A 463 29.31 9.47 -1.96
C TYR A 463 28.52 8.39 -1.23
N ASP A 464 28.97 7.93 -0.04
CA ASP A 464 28.26 6.95 0.78
C ASP A 464 27.28 7.61 1.77
N THR A 465 27.10 8.92 1.71
CA THR A 465 26.10 9.64 2.50
C THR A 465 24.71 9.24 2.06
N VAL A 466 23.88 8.80 3.02
CA VAL A 466 22.46 8.48 2.77
C VAL A 466 21.67 9.77 2.70
N VAL A 467 20.90 9.95 1.64
CA VAL A 467 20.06 11.12 1.35
C VAL A 467 18.58 10.70 1.22
N GLY A 468 17.67 11.67 1.01
CA GLY A 468 16.24 11.44 0.90
C GLY A 468 15.51 11.63 2.23
N GLU A 469 14.26 11.13 2.36
CA GLU A 469 13.40 11.38 3.52
C GLU A 469 13.99 10.92 4.87
N ARG A 470 14.85 9.90 4.86
CA ARG A 470 15.46 9.31 6.06
C ARG A 470 16.96 9.61 6.21
N GLY A 471 17.50 10.45 5.34
CA GLY A 471 18.92 10.81 5.33
C GLY A 471 19.15 12.30 5.46
N VAL A 472 20.33 12.75 4.98
CA VAL A 472 20.68 14.15 4.95
C VAL A 472 19.73 14.92 4.04
N SER A 473 19.22 16.05 4.51
CA SER A 473 18.40 16.96 3.71
C SER A 473 19.30 17.77 2.79
N LEU A 474 19.07 17.68 1.47
CA LEU A 474 19.78 18.41 0.45
C LEU A 474 19.04 19.70 0.09
N SER A 475 19.78 20.73 -0.35
CA SER A 475 19.20 21.92 -0.95
C SER A 475 18.46 21.59 -2.26
N GLY A 476 17.59 22.49 -2.72
CA GLY A 476 16.88 22.35 -4.01
C GLY A 476 17.86 22.15 -5.17
N GLY A 477 18.86 23.01 -5.28
CA GLY A 477 19.87 22.91 -6.33
C GLY A 477 20.72 21.63 -6.28
N GLN A 478 21.06 21.14 -5.08
CA GLN A 478 21.76 19.85 -4.95
C GLN A 478 20.89 18.68 -5.43
N LYS A 479 19.58 18.68 -5.11
CA LYS A 479 18.63 17.67 -5.59
C LYS A 479 18.51 17.70 -7.12
N GLN A 480 18.41 18.89 -7.70
CA GLN A 480 18.35 19.06 -9.16
C GLN A 480 19.59 18.51 -9.84
N ARG A 481 20.78 18.92 -9.39
CA ARG A 481 22.05 18.44 -9.95
C ARG A 481 22.21 16.92 -9.82
N LEU A 482 21.81 16.32 -8.71
CA LEU A 482 21.80 14.85 -8.55
C LEU A 482 20.82 14.17 -9.50
N ALA A 483 19.65 14.75 -9.76
CA ALA A 483 18.69 14.23 -10.72
C ALA A 483 19.23 14.31 -12.17
N ILE A 484 19.92 15.39 -12.51
CA ILE A 484 20.60 15.53 -13.81
C ILE A 484 21.72 14.47 -13.92
N ALA A 485 22.54 14.29 -12.88
CA ALA A 485 23.59 13.25 -12.86
C ALA A 485 22.99 11.84 -13.08
N ARG A 486 21.84 11.54 -12.45
CA ARG A 486 21.10 10.26 -12.63
C ARG A 486 20.67 10.03 -14.08
N ALA A 487 20.23 11.08 -14.77
CA ALA A 487 19.84 10.97 -16.17
C ALA A 487 21.07 10.82 -17.10
N LEU A 488 22.14 11.53 -16.82
CA LEU A 488 23.36 11.53 -17.65
C LEU A 488 24.16 10.24 -17.57
N ILE A 489 24.14 9.53 -16.45
CA ILE A 489 24.93 8.29 -16.29
C ILE A 489 24.46 7.19 -17.25
N MET A 490 23.22 7.27 -17.74
CA MET A 490 22.70 6.39 -18.78
C MET A 490 23.29 6.68 -20.16
N ASN A 491 23.95 7.82 -20.33
CA ASN A 491 24.43 8.34 -21.61
C ASN A 491 23.34 8.33 -22.71
N PRO A 492 22.15 8.90 -22.45
CA PRO A 492 20.99 8.79 -23.33
C PRO A 492 21.18 9.49 -24.66
N GLU A 493 20.50 9.04 -25.71
CA GLU A 493 20.47 9.71 -27.04
C GLU A 493 19.68 11.02 -27.00
N LEU A 494 18.61 11.04 -26.20
CA LEU A 494 17.76 12.21 -25.96
C LEU A 494 17.76 12.56 -24.47
N LEU A 495 18.28 13.73 -24.09
CA LEU A 495 18.18 14.26 -22.74
C LEU A 495 17.02 15.25 -22.66
N ILE A 496 16.11 15.07 -21.73
CA ILE A 496 14.97 15.96 -21.47
C ILE A 496 15.13 16.57 -20.08
N LEU A 497 15.25 17.89 -20.02
CA LEU A 497 15.33 18.69 -18.79
C LEU A 497 14.02 19.49 -18.66
N ASP A 498 13.13 19.11 -17.74
CA ASP A 498 11.86 19.80 -17.48
C ASP A 498 12.01 20.70 -16.25
N ASP A 499 12.29 21.98 -16.47
CA ASP A 499 12.56 23.00 -15.45
C ASP A 499 13.61 22.56 -14.39
N ALA A 500 14.58 21.81 -14.88
CA ALA A 500 15.51 21.04 -14.04
C ALA A 500 16.65 21.89 -13.42
N LEU A 501 16.75 23.17 -13.77
CA LEU A 501 17.80 24.09 -13.32
C LEU A 501 17.25 25.29 -12.52
N SER A 502 15.95 25.34 -12.29
CA SER A 502 15.27 26.50 -11.66
C SER A 502 15.71 26.81 -10.20
N ALA A 503 16.21 25.83 -9.46
CA ALA A 503 16.72 26.01 -8.10
C ALA A 503 18.27 26.08 -8.03
N VAL A 504 18.95 26.12 -9.19
CA VAL A 504 20.38 26.30 -9.30
C VAL A 504 20.69 27.78 -9.52
N ASP A 505 21.78 28.25 -8.96
CA ASP A 505 22.23 29.63 -9.20
C ASP A 505 22.69 29.82 -10.65
N ALA A 506 22.61 31.07 -11.18
CA ALA A 506 22.84 31.37 -12.59
C ALA A 506 24.25 30.95 -13.06
N LYS A 507 25.29 31.13 -12.23
CA LYS A 507 26.67 30.77 -12.59
C LYS A 507 26.84 29.25 -12.72
N THR A 508 26.29 28.48 -11.79
CA THR A 508 26.33 27.01 -11.83
C THR A 508 25.48 26.48 -12.98
N GLU A 509 24.33 27.10 -13.27
CA GLU A 509 23.49 26.77 -14.43
C GLU A 509 24.23 26.94 -15.74
N GLU A 510 24.88 28.11 -15.97
CA GLU A 510 25.67 28.38 -17.15
C GLU A 510 26.79 27.33 -17.32
N GLN A 511 27.51 27.00 -16.23
CA GLN A 511 28.54 25.98 -16.24
C GLN A 511 28.03 24.59 -16.64
N ILE A 512 26.88 24.18 -16.09
CA ILE A 512 26.26 22.90 -16.42
C ILE A 512 25.84 22.86 -17.90
N LEU A 513 25.22 23.93 -18.41
CA LEU A 513 24.81 24.01 -19.81
C LEU A 513 26.00 23.98 -20.76
N ALA A 514 27.09 24.69 -20.43
CA ALA A 514 28.35 24.66 -21.19
C ALA A 514 28.96 23.24 -21.22
N ASN A 515 29.03 22.58 -20.06
CA ASN A 515 29.52 21.21 -19.93
C ASN A 515 28.67 20.23 -20.74
N LEU A 516 27.32 20.36 -20.70
CA LEU A 516 26.41 19.54 -21.48
C LEU A 516 26.64 19.72 -22.98
N LYS A 517 26.75 20.94 -23.45
CA LYS A 517 27.00 21.27 -24.87
C LYS A 517 28.33 20.68 -25.37
N GLU A 518 29.38 20.73 -24.57
CA GLU A 518 30.71 20.18 -24.92
C GLU A 518 30.70 18.65 -24.95
N ASN A 519 30.12 18.02 -23.90
CA ASN A 519 30.17 16.55 -23.73
C ASN A 519 29.09 15.79 -24.46
N ARG A 520 28.09 16.49 -25.06
CA ARG A 520 26.93 15.90 -25.74
C ARG A 520 26.66 16.50 -27.12
N SER A 521 27.69 17.00 -27.79
CA SER A 521 27.58 17.67 -29.09
C SER A 521 27.00 16.78 -30.22
N ASP A 522 27.06 15.46 -30.05
CA ASP A 522 26.52 14.44 -30.96
C ASP A 522 25.12 13.90 -30.52
N LYS A 523 24.57 14.38 -29.41
CA LYS A 523 23.34 13.88 -28.79
C LYS A 523 22.31 14.98 -28.57
N THR A 524 21.05 14.64 -28.75
CA THR A 524 19.94 15.57 -28.71
C THR A 524 19.58 15.96 -27.27
N THR A 525 19.27 17.24 -27.06
CA THR A 525 18.84 17.76 -25.76
C THR A 525 17.57 18.61 -25.91
N ILE A 526 16.60 18.41 -25.03
CA ILE A 526 15.39 19.24 -24.92
C ILE A 526 15.41 19.91 -23.55
N ILE A 527 15.28 21.22 -23.52
CA ILE A 527 15.25 22.03 -22.28
C ILE A 527 13.90 22.75 -22.24
N SER A 528 13.05 22.35 -21.29
CA SER A 528 11.87 23.13 -20.94
C SER A 528 12.25 24.03 -19.77
N ALA A 529 12.12 25.34 -19.94
CA ALA A 529 12.58 26.30 -18.95
C ALA A 529 11.59 27.45 -18.76
N HIS A 530 11.60 27.99 -17.56
CA HIS A 530 10.95 29.26 -17.23
C HIS A 530 11.92 30.46 -17.37
N ARG A 531 13.24 30.20 -17.19
CA ARG A 531 14.30 31.18 -17.45
C ARG A 531 14.73 31.08 -18.90
N LEU A 532 14.64 32.19 -19.64
CA LEU A 532 14.97 32.21 -21.06
C LEU A 532 16.47 32.12 -21.31
N SER A 533 17.31 32.52 -20.36
CA SER A 533 18.76 32.34 -20.38
C SER A 533 19.19 30.87 -20.54
N SER A 534 18.43 29.92 -19.98
CA SER A 534 18.72 28.48 -20.10
C SER A 534 18.62 27.94 -21.54
N VAL A 535 17.88 28.61 -22.42
CA VAL A 535 17.60 28.17 -23.80
C VAL A 535 18.17 29.09 -24.87
N GLU A 536 18.85 30.15 -24.50
CA GLU A 536 19.41 31.15 -25.41
C GLU A 536 20.31 30.56 -26.52
N HIS A 537 21.04 29.51 -26.19
CA HIS A 537 21.95 28.84 -27.12
C HIS A 537 21.38 27.59 -27.80
N ALA A 538 20.05 27.38 -27.68
CA ALA A 538 19.37 26.28 -28.37
C ALA A 538 19.36 26.52 -29.90
N ASN A 539 19.44 25.41 -30.66
CA ASN A 539 19.38 25.44 -32.12
C ASN A 539 17.98 25.81 -32.62
N LEU A 540 16.97 25.40 -31.87
CA LEU A 540 15.56 25.73 -32.09
C LEU A 540 14.91 26.07 -30.76
N ILE A 541 14.17 27.17 -30.71
CA ILE A 541 13.32 27.54 -29.58
C ILE A 541 11.88 27.58 -30.05
N ILE A 542 10.98 26.95 -29.30
CA ILE A 542 9.54 27.02 -29.51
C ILE A 542 8.86 27.66 -28.32
N VAL A 543 8.00 28.62 -28.59
CA VAL A 543 7.14 29.26 -27.59
C VAL A 543 5.77 28.61 -27.63
N ILE A 544 5.36 28.02 -26.51
CA ILE A 544 4.03 27.39 -26.41
C ILE A 544 3.11 28.29 -25.59
N ASP A 545 1.97 28.64 -26.20
CA ASP A 545 0.86 29.31 -25.51
C ASP A 545 -0.45 28.57 -25.79
N LYS A 546 -1.20 28.27 -24.71
CA LYS A 546 -2.50 27.56 -24.79
C LYS A 546 -2.45 26.30 -25.67
N GLY A 547 -1.39 25.52 -25.54
CA GLY A 547 -1.23 24.25 -26.24
C GLY A 547 -0.80 24.36 -27.71
N ARG A 548 -0.40 25.52 -28.22
CA ARG A 548 0.05 25.74 -29.59
C ARG A 548 1.41 26.41 -29.65
N ILE A 549 2.17 26.15 -30.71
CA ILE A 549 3.40 26.90 -30.99
C ILE A 549 3.00 28.24 -31.58
N VAL A 550 3.35 29.33 -30.88
CA VAL A 550 3.03 30.71 -31.30
C VAL A 550 4.24 31.38 -31.94
N GLU A 551 5.46 31.06 -31.49
CA GLU A 551 6.73 31.54 -32.04
C GLU A 551 7.72 30.38 -32.14
N ARG A 552 8.57 30.41 -33.14
CA ARG A 552 9.69 29.45 -33.31
C ARG A 552 10.86 30.07 -34.05
N GLY A 553 12.07 29.72 -33.67
CA GLY A 553 13.30 30.19 -34.29
C GLY A 553 14.49 30.05 -33.37
N THR A 554 15.63 30.59 -33.74
CA THR A 554 16.78 30.78 -32.87
C THR A 554 16.56 31.99 -31.95
N HIS A 555 17.36 32.12 -30.90
CA HIS A 555 17.32 33.30 -30.01
C HIS A 555 17.32 34.61 -30.80
N MET A 556 18.27 34.75 -31.75
CA MET A 556 18.42 35.97 -32.54
C MET A 556 17.17 36.26 -33.42
N GLU A 557 16.57 35.23 -33.99
CA GLU A 557 15.37 35.38 -34.81
C GLU A 557 14.16 35.77 -33.96
N LEU A 558 14.01 35.17 -32.78
CA LEU A 558 12.91 35.48 -31.85
C LEU A 558 13.02 36.88 -31.23
N MET A 559 14.25 37.32 -30.92
CA MET A 559 14.50 38.71 -30.51
C MET A 559 14.16 39.72 -31.61
N ALA A 560 14.43 39.37 -32.88
CA ALA A 560 14.11 40.24 -34.02
C ALA A 560 12.60 40.27 -34.35
N LEU A 561 11.83 39.27 -33.94
CA LEU A 561 10.36 39.23 -34.09
C LEU A 561 9.63 40.18 -33.12
N ASP A 562 10.30 40.64 -32.06
CA ASP A 562 9.75 41.53 -31.02
C ASP A 562 8.40 41.03 -30.45
N GLY A 563 8.31 39.68 -30.31
CA GLY A 563 7.15 38.96 -29.80
C GLY A 563 7.21 38.68 -28.32
N TRP A 564 6.41 37.71 -27.85
CA TRP A 564 6.36 37.30 -26.46
C TRP A 564 7.73 36.87 -25.91
N TYR A 565 8.55 36.18 -26.74
CA TYR A 565 9.89 35.78 -26.34
C TYR A 565 10.79 36.97 -26.03
N ALA A 566 10.83 37.97 -26.91
CA ALA A 566 11.65 39.17 -26.74
C ALA A 566 11.19 40.00 -25.53
N GLU A 567 9.87 40.18 -25.34
CA GLU A 567 9.29 40.86 -24.20
C GLU A 567 9.73 40.21 -22.87
N MET A 568 9.51 38.91 -22.75
CA MET A 568 9.88 38.17 -21.53
C MET A 568 11.39 38.13 -21.30
N PHE A 569 12.22 38.05 -22.35
CA PHE A 569 13.66 38.07 -22.21
C PHE A 569 14.14 39.41 -21.62
N HIS A 570 13.61 40.53 -22.10
CA HIS A 570 13.91 41.86 -21.55
C HIS A 570 13.41 42.00 -20.11
N GLU A 571 12.23 41.51 -19.79
CA GLU A 571 11.73 41.53 -18.42
C GLU A 571 12.64 40.79 -17.46
N GLN A 572 13.06 39.55 -17.82
CA GLN A 572 13.95 38.73 -16.98
C GLN A 572 15.32 39.35 -16.83
N GLN A 573 15.92 39.94 -17.90
CA GLN A 573 17.18 40.68 -17.79
C GLN A 573 17.07 41.89 -16.84
N LEU A 574 15.95 42.60 -16.85
CA LEU A 574 15.76 43.72 -15.93
C LEU A 574 15.62 43.26 -14.48
N GLU A 575 14.93 42.14 -14.24
CA GLU A 575 14.83 41.54 -12.91
C GLU A 575 16.21 41.09 -12.38
N GLU A 576 17.01 40.41 -13.19
CA GLU A 576 18.39 39.98 -12.83
C GLU A 576 19.27 41.19 -12.52
N ALA A 577 19.22 42.23 -13.34
CA ALA A 577 20.01 43.46 -13.10
C ALA A 577 19.61 44.21 -11.82
N LEU A 578 18.33 44.18 -11.44
CA LEU A 578 17.82 44.74 -10.19
C LEU A 578 18.25 43.93 -8.97
N GLU A 579 18.25 42.59 -9.06
CA GLU A 579 18.72 41.72 -8.00
C GLU A 579 20.24 41.89 -7.75
N GLU A 580 21.05 41.96 -8.81
CA GLU A 580 22.49 42.22 -8.71
C GLU A 580 22.82 43.63 -8.19
N GLY A 581 22.06 44.64 -8.63
CA GLY A 581 22.24 46.03 -8.18
C GLY A 581 21.79 46.24 -6.71
N GLY A 582 20.76 45.53 -6.26
CA GLY A 582 20.31 45.57 -4.86
C GLY A 582 21.26 44.84 -3.90
N ALA A 583 22.01 43.85 -4.37
CA ALA A 583 23.03 43.15 -3.58
C ALA A 583 24.32 43.99 -3.37
N ALA A 584 24.59 44.93 -4.28
CA ALA A 584 25.76 45.83 -4.17
C ALA A 584 25.54 46.99 -3.16
N ASP A 585 24.27 47.42 -2.95
CA ASP A 585 23.96 48.52 -2.04
C ASP A 585 23.74 48.07 -0.57
N GLY A 586 23.64 46.76 -0.32
CA GLY A 586 23.46 46.15 1.03
C GLY A 586 24.79 45.74 1.73
N SER A 587 25.94 45.97 1.12
CA SER A 587 27.26 45.58 1.69
C SER A 587 28.00 46.74 2.40
N ASP A 588 27.40 47.95 2.50
CA ASP A 588 27.98 49.12 3.14
C ASP A 588 27.22 49.64 4.38
N GLU A 589 26.42 48.78 5.06
CA GLU A 589 25.85 49.10 6.41
C GLU A 589 26.35 48.12 7.49
#